data_d4a21da20b1833f7aa8a42e314c0c5e0
#
_entry.id   d4a21da20b1833f7aa8a42e314c0c5e0
#
_cell.length_a   1.000
_cell.length_b   1.000
_cell.length_c   1.000
_cell.angle_alpha   90.00
_cell.angle_beta   90.00
_cell.angle_gamma   90.00
#
_symmetry.space_group_name_H-M   'P 1'
#
loop_
_entity.id
_entity.type
_entity.pdbx_description
1 polymer ?
#
loop_
_entity_poly.entity_id
_entity_poly.type
_entity_poly.pdbx_seq_one_letter_code
_entity_poly.pdbx_strand_id
1 'polypeptide(L)'
;MPFADIIALFVPPLNALGVSYAVVGGVATIIYSAPRLTNDIDLVVALPGASIRGLLAAFASDDFYAPPLETVQEEMRRPSGGHFNIIHIPSAQKADFYPAGNDPLDGLALERYQRHLVGGHVLRVAPPEVIVVRKLEWFRDGGTDRHLRDVRGILEYVGPSLDHRALE
;
A
#
# COMPACT_ATOMS: atom_id res chain seq x y z
N MET A 1 17.28 -0.15 -7.28
CA MET A 1 16.32 0.92 -6.91
C MET A 1 16.12 0.86 -5.42
N PRO A 2 16.16 1.96 -4.67
CA PRO A 2 16.11 1.93 -3.19
C PRO A 2 14.86 1.27 -2.60
N PHE A 3 13.78 1.16 -3.36
CA PHE A 3 12.53 0.51 -2.93
C PHE A 3 12.36 -0.93 -3.46
N ALA A 4 13.31 -1.45 -4.24
CA ALA A 4 13.23 -2.82 -4.73
C ALA A 4 13.35 -3.84 -3.58
N ASP A 5 14.14 -3.52 -2.56
CA ASP A 5 14.37 -4.39 -1.41
C ASP A 5 13.10 -4.54 -0.57
N ILE A 6 12.35 -3.46 -0.34
CA ILE A 6 11.09 -3.52 0.41
C ILE A 6 10.03 -4.33 -0.34
N ILE A 7 10.01 -4.24 -1.66
CA ILE A 7 9.12 -5.04 -2.49
C ILE A 7 9.49 -6.53 -2.39
N ALA A 8 10.79 -6.86 -2.48
CA ALA A 8 11.26 -8.23 -2.38
C ALA A 8 10.96 -8.87 -1.01
N LEU A 9 10.91 -8.08 0.06
CA LEU A 9 10.57 -8.54 1.40
C LEU A 9 9.09 -8.86 1.57
N PHE A 10 8.20 -7.98 1.10
CA PHE A 10 6.79 -8.03 1.47
C PHE A 10 5.84 -8.52 0.38
N VAL A 11 6.15 -8.30 -0.90
CA VAL A 11 5.21 -8.60 -1.99
C VAL A 11 5.16 -10.09 -2.37
N PRO A 12 6.28 -10.84 -2.46
CA PRO A 12 6.23 -12.25 -2.84
C PRO A 12 5.34 -13.11 -1.94
N PRO A 13 5.38 -12.99 -0.59
CA PRO A 13 4.47 -13.73 0.28
C PRO A 13 3.00 -13.41 0.02
N LEU A 14 2.65 -12.15 -0.23
CA LEU A 14 1.28 -11.74 -0.54
C LEU A 14 0.78 -12.36 -1.84
N ASN A 15 1.63 -12.35 -2.87
CA ASN A 15 1.31 -12.96 -4.16
C ASN A 15 1.15 -14.49 -4.05
N ALA A 16 2.03 -15.15 -3.30
CA ALA A 16 1.98 -16.60 -3.08
C ALA A 16 0.72 -17.04 -2.33
N LEU A 17 0.27 -16.24 -1.38
CA LEU A 17 -0.95 -16.48 -0.61
C LEU A 17 -2.24 -16.06 -1.34
N GLY A 18 -2.13 -15.41 -2.50
CA GLY A 18 -3.27 -14.89 -3.23
C GLY A 18 -4.02 -13.78 -2.50
N VAL A 19 -3.34 -13.03 -1.62
CA VAL A 19 -3.94 -11.89 -0.92
C VAL A 19 -4.41 -10.85 -1.92
N SER A 20 -5.63 -10.36 -1.75
CA SER A 20 -6.12 -9.20 -2.50
C SER A 20 -5.53 -7.94 -1.88
N TYR A 21 -4.66 -7.25 -2.63
CA TYR A 21 -4.02 -6.02 -2.18
C TYR A 21 -3.81 -5.03 -3.31
N ALA A 22 -3.65 -3.75 -2.95
CA ALA A 22 -3.13 -2.71 -3.82
C ALA A 22 -2.11 -1.87 -3.06
N VAL A 23 -0.95 -1.63 -3.68
CA VAL A 23 0.06 -0.71 -3.16
C VAL A 23 -0.44 0.72 -3.31
N VAL A 24 -0.36 1.49 -2.24
CA VAL A 24 -0.72 2.90 -2.16
C VAL A 24 0.46 3.71 -1.62
N GLY A 25 0.26 4.93 -1.16
CA GLY A 25 1.25 5.70 -0.41
C GLY A 25 2.54 6.01 -1.15
N GLY A 26 3.66 5.82 -0.45
CA GLY A 26 5.00 6.24 -0.91
C GLY A 26 5.49 5.49 -2.13
N VAL A 27 5.43 4.16 -2.12
CA VAL A 27 5.89 3.31 -3.24
C VAL A 27 5.05 3.57 -4.49
N ALA A 28 3.71 3.65 -4.37
CA ALA A 28 2.84 3.96 -5.49
C ALA A 28 3.17 5.35 -6.10
N THR A 29 3.44 6.35 -5.26
CA THR A 29 3.87 7.66 -5.72
C THR A 29 5.14 7.59 -6.57
N ILE A 30 6.13 6.83 -6.13
CA ILE A 30 7.40 6.67 -6.86
C ILE A 30 7.19 6.02 -8.22
N ILE A 31 6.25 5.09 -8.33
CA ILE A 31 5.93 4.42 -9.61
C ILE A 31 5.33 5.42 -10.61
N TYR A 32 4.53 6.38 -10.14
CA TYR A 32 3.87 7.38 -10.98
C TYR A 32 4.56 8.74 -11.03
N SER A 33 5.74 8.88 -10.41
CA SER A 33 6.49 10.15 -10.35
C SER A 33 7.99 9.95 -10.27
N ALA A 34 8.73 10.98 -9.85
CA ALA A 34 10.19 10.89 -9.67
C ALA A 34 10.57 9.96 -8.51
N PRO A 35 11.67 9.21 -8.66
CA PRO A 35 12.22 8.36 -7.60
C PRO A 35 12.55 9.17 -6.34
N ARG A 36 12.21 8.61 -5.18
CA ARG A 36 12.60 9.11 -3.86
C ARG A 36 12.84 7.97 -2.89
N LEU A 37 13.38 8.25 -1.72
CA LEU A 37 13.54 7.24 -0.68
C LEU A 37 12.22 7.00 0.05
N THR A 38 11.95 5.72 0.34
CA THR A 38 10.89 5.28 1.23
C THR A 38 11.35 4.03 1.98
N ASN A 39 10.99 3.92 3.26
CA ASN A 39 11.28 2.78 4.12
C ASN A 39 10.02 1.98 4.46
N ASP A 40 8.90 2.37 3.88
CA ASP A 40 7.60 1.76 4.08
C ASP A 40 6.91 1.44 2.74
N ILE A 41 6.14 0.37 2.74
CA ILE A 41 5.19 0.05 1.70
C ILE A 41 3.78 0.05 2.30
N ASP A 42 2.92 0.88 1.74
CA ASP A 42 1.53 1.01 2.16
C ASP A 42 0.64 0.11 1.31
N LEU A 43 -0.18 -0.70 1.93
CA LEU A 43 -0.99 -1.74 1.28
C LEU A 43 -2.44 -1.64 1.75
N VAL A 44 -3.35 -1.31 0.85
CA VAL A 44 -4.78 -1.59 1.07
C VAL A 44 -4.99 -3.08 0.84
N VAL A 45 -5.66 -3.76 1.76
CA VAL A 45 -5.86 -5.22 1.71
C VAL A 45 -7.31 -5.61 1.97
N ALA A 46 -7.79 -6.59 1.22
CA ALA A 46 -8.99 -7.35 1.55
C ALA A 46 -8.56 -8.76 1.93
N LEU A 47 -8.61 -9.07 3.23
CA LEU A 47 -8.10 -10.31 3.79
C LEU A 47 -9.23 -11.02 4.56
N PRO A 48 -9.77 -12.13 4.03
CA PRO A 48 -10.74 -12.93 4.78
C PRO A 48 -10.14 -13.41 6.11
N GLY A 49 -10.94 -13.48 7.16
CA GLY A 49 -10.48 -13.85 8.50
C GLY A 49 -9.69 -15.17 8.56
N ALA A 50 -10.07 -16.15 7.74
CA ALA A 50 -9.35 -17.43 7.62
C ALA A 50 -7.92 -17.27 7.06
N SER A 51 -7.64 -16.21 6.28
CA SER A 51 -6.35 -15.98 5.64
C SER A 51 -5.36 -15.23 6.53
N ILE A 52 -5.80 -14.63 7.64
CA ILE A 52 -4.93 -13.84 8.55
C ILE A 52 -3.81 -14.72 9.12
N ARG A 53 -4.13 -15.95 9.55
CA ARG A 53 -3.11 -16.88 10.07
C ARG A 53 -2.05 -17.21 9.04
N GLY A 54 -2.44 -17.40 7.78
CA GLY A 54 -1.51 -17.66 6.68
C GLY A 54 -0.60 -16.47 6.43
N LEU A 55 -1.14 -15.25 6.46
CA LEU A 55 -0.35 -14.03 6.33
C LEU A 55 0.69 -13.92 7.46
N LEU A 56 0.28 -14.07 8.72
CA LEU A 56 1.21 -14.00 9.85
C LEU A 56 2.26 -15.11 9.82
N ALA A 57 1.89 -16.32 9.39
CA ALA A 57 2.81 -17.44 9.26
C ALA A 57 3.89 -17.19 8.19
N ALA A 58 3.57 -16.45 7.13
CA ALA A 58 4.53 -16.10 6.09
C ALA A 58 5.64 -15.14 6.58
N PHE A 59 5.43 -14.48 7.72
CA PHE A 59 6.37 -13.55 8.37
C PHE A 59 6.76 -13.99 9.78
N ALA A 60 6.73 -15.31 10.06
CA ALA A 60 7.00 -15.84 11.39
C ALA A 60 8.49 -16.04 11.72
N SER A 61 9.42 -15.69 10.82
CA SER A 61 10.86 -15.79 11.11
C SER A 61 11.30 -14.70 12.10
N ASP A 62 12.43 -14.94 12.79
CA ASP A 62 13.00 -13.99 13.76
C ASP A 62 13.41 -12.65 13.13
N ASP A 63 13.50 -12.58 11.81
CA ASP A 63 13.79 -11.33 11.09
C ASP A 63 12.58 -10.40 10.99
N PHE A 64 11.38 -10.87 11.33
CA PHE A 64 10.16 -10.08 11.25
C PHE A 64 9.47 -9.92 12.61
N TYR A 65 8.98 -8.73 12.84
CA TYR A 65 7.97 -8.49 13.85
C TYR A 65 6.60 -8.44 13.17
N ALA A 66 5.67 -9.24 13.63
CA ALA A 66 4.26 -9.18 13.26
C ALA A 66 3.40 -9.09 14.52
N PRO A 67 2.27 -8.33 14.50
CA PRO A 67 1.37 -8.25 15.63
C PRO A 67 0.72 -9.60 15.95
N PRO A 68 0.23 -9.80 17.20
CA PRO A 68 -0.56 -10.97 17.56
C PRO A 68 -1.80 -11.12 16.68
N LEU A 69 -2.23 -12.37 16.49
CA LEU A 69 -3.40 -12.69 15.65
C LEU A 69 -4.65 -11.91 16.05
N GLU A 70 -4.90 -11.82 17.36
CA GLU A 70 -6.07 -11.13 17.91
C GLU A 70 -6.07 -9.64 17.53
N THR A 71 -4.92 -9.01 17.62
CA THR A 71 -4.75 -7.59 17.22
C THR A 71 -5.05 -7.40 15.74
N VAL A 72 -4.50 -8.26 14.88
CA VAL A 72 -4.77 -8.16 13.43
C VAL A 72 -6.24 -8.41 13.13
N GLN A 73 -6.87 -9.38 13.82
CA GLN A 73 -8.30 -9.64 13.66
C GLN A 73 -9.18 -8.45 14.09
N GLU A 74 -8.81 -7.75 15.16
CA GLU A 74 -9.51 -6.54 15.61
C GLU A 74 -9.39 -5.41 14.58
N GLU A 75 -8.18 -5.14 14.09
CA GLU A 75 -7.95 -4.11 13.08
C GLU A 75 -8.68 -4.43 11.76
N MET A 76 -8.70 -5.69 11.34
CA MET A 76 -9.41 -6.14 10.13
C MET A 76 -10.94 -6.01 10.23
N ARG A 77 -11.51 -5.99 11.43
CA ARG A 77 -12.96 -5.82 11.65
C ARG A 77 -13.42 -4.38 11.73
N ARG A 78 -12.48 -3.43 11.84
CA ARG A 78 -12.84 -2.01 11.92
C ARG A 78 -13.55 -1.56 10.64
N PRO A 79 -14.69 -0.86 10.74
CA PRO A 79 -15.40 -0.35 9.56
C PRO A 79 -14.60 0.76 8.83
N SER A 80 -13.71 1.44 9.56
CA SER A 80 -12.80 2.45 9.03
C SER A 80 -11.58 2.61 9.93
N GLY A 81 -10.46 3.05 9.36
CA GLY A 81 -9.23 3.39 10.10
C GLY A 81 -8.52 2.19 10.71
N GLY A 82 -8.83 0.96 10.29
CA GLY A 82 -8.05 -0.22 10.67
C GLY A 82 -6.63 -0.13 10.12
N HIS A 83 -5.65 -0.55 10.93
CA HIS A 83 -4.24 -0.50 10.55
C HIS A 83 -3.42 -1.46 11.38
N PHE A 84 -2.51 -2.19 10.73
CA PHE A 84 -1.43 -2.91 11.40
C PHE A 84 -0.18 -2.90 10.52
N ASN A 85 0.98 -3.20 11.10
CA ASN A 85 2.22 -3.27 10.34
C ASN A 85 3.00 -4.55 10.63
N ILE A 86 3.84 -4.92 9.65
CA ILE A 86 4.85 -5.97 9.78
C ILE A 86 6.20 -5.30 9.50
N ILE A 87 7.19 -5.53 10.35
CA ILE A 87 8.49 -4.87 10.32
C ILE A 87 9.57 -5.90 10.06
N HIS A 88 10.43 -5.66 9.06
CA HIS A 88 11.66 -6.41 8.88
C HIS A 88 12.74 -5.79 9.77
N ILE A 89 13.10 -6.50 10.84
CA ILE A 89 13.94 -6.01 11.93
C ILE A 89 15.34 -5.60 11.44
N PRO A 90 16.06 -6.41 10.62
CA PRO A 90 17.41 -6.07 10.20
C PRO A 90 17.54 -4.79 9.38
N SER A 91 16.53 -4.47 8.55
CA SER A 91 16.55 -3.27 7.70
C SER A 91 15.68 -2.12 8.21
N ALA A 92 14.90 -2.35 9.27
CA ALA A 92 13.87 -1.43 9.77
C ALA A 92 12.83 -1.00 8.70
N GLN A 93 12.73 -1.74 7.60
CA GLN A 93 11.68 -1.55 6.60
C GLN A 93 10.37 -2.15 7.10
N LYS A 94 9.24 -1.57 6.72
CA LYS A 94 7.92 -2.04 7.17
C LYS A 94 6.90 -2.06 6.06
N ALA A 95 5.93 -2.95 6.20
CA ALA A 95 4.69 -2.91 5.45
C ALA A 95 3.56 -2.44 6.38
N ASP A 96 2.89 -1.38 5.97
CA ASP A 96 1.69 -0.85 6.62
C ASP A 96 0.46 -1.39 5.90
N PHE A 97 -0.37 -2.14 6.61
CA PHE A 97 -1.58 -2.77 6.09
C PHE A 97 -2.80 -1.98 6.52
N TYR A 98 -3.59 -1.56 5.54
CA TYR A 98 -4.86 -0.86 5.72
C TYR A 98 -5.98 -1.78 5.25
N PRO A 99 -6.75 -2.37 6.17
CA PRO A 99 -7.93 -3.14 5.80
C PRO A 99 -8.90 -2.29 4.97
N ALA A 100 -9.28 -2.79 3.80
CA ALA A 100 -10.33 -2.17 3.00
C ALA A 100 -11.64 -2.25 3.78
N GLY A 101 -12.07 -1.09 4.24
CA GLY A 101 -13.35 -0.93 4.95
C GLY A 101 -14.46 -0.46 4.01
N ASN A 102 -15.23 0.50 4.48
CA ASN A 102 -16.32 1.10 3.71
C ASN A 102 -15.87 2.32 2.85
N ASP A 103 -14.57 2.57 2.76
CA ASP A 103 -14.03 3.67 1.98
C ASP A 103 -14.07 3.34 0.48
N PRO A 104 -14.78 4.13 -0.36
CA PRO A 104 -14.85 3.88 -1.80
C PRO A 104 -13.49 3.90 -2.50
N LEU A 105 -12.52 4.69 -2.02
CA LEU A 105 -11.18 4.73 -2.60
C LEU A 105 -10.42 3.42 -2.40
N ASP A 106 -10.58 2.76 -1.26
CA ASP A 106 -9.98 1.45 -1.00
C ASP A 106 -10.59 0.39 -1.93
N GLY A 107 -11.91 0.45 -2.15
CA GLY A 107 -12.60 -0.40 -3.12
C GLY A 107 -12.04 -0.21 -4.53
N LEU A 108 -11.91 1.04 -4.99
CA LEU A 108 -11.33 1.37 -6.30
C LEU A 108 -9.88 0.91 -6.43
N ALA A 109 -9.07 1.08 -5.37
CA ALA A 109 -7.68 0.61 -5.33
C ALA A 109 -7.59 -0.89 -5.61
N LEU A 110 -8.45 -1.69 -4.95
CA LEU A 110 -8.48 -3.15 -5.09
C LEU A 110 -9.11 -3.63 -6.39
N GLU A 111 -10.07 -2.90 -6.95
CA GLU A 111 -10.77 -3.28 -8.17
C GLU A 111 -9.98 -2.90 -9.43
N ARG A 112 -9.34 -1.71 -9.44
CA ARG A 112 -8.74 -1.11 -10.62
C ARG A 112 -7.21 -1.03 -10.56
N TYR A 113 -6.57 -1.85 -9.73
CA TYR A 113 -5.11 -1.86 -9.65
C TYR A 113 -4.45 -2.09 -11.01
N GLN A 114 -3.28 -1.51 -11.21
CA GLN A 114 -2.41 -1.75 -12.35
C GLN A 114 -1.25 -2.66 -11.92
N ARG A 115 -0.80 -3.52 -12.84
CA ARG A 115 0.34 -4.41 -12.60
C ARG A 115 1.62 -3.74 -13.07
N HIS A 116 2.60 -3.66 -12.19
CA HIS A 116 3.92 -3.13 -12.47
C HIS A 116 5.00 -4.17 -12.14
N LEU A 117 5.97 -4.33 -13.03
CA LEU A 117 7.13 -5.20 -12.77
C LEU A 117 8.26 -4.35 -12.18
N VAL A 118 8.63 -4.62 -10.94
CA VAL A 118 9.68 -3.88 -10.22
C VAL A 118 10.60 -4.88 -9.51
N GLY A 119 11.91 -4.82 -9.80
CA GLY A 119 12.88 -5.72 -9.18
C GLY A 119 12.61 -7.20 -9.44
N GLY A 120 11.95 -7.56 -10.55
CA GLY A 120 11.56 -8.92 -10.86
C GLY A 120 10.25 -9.40 -10.22
N HIS A 121 9.58 -8.55 -9.43
CA HIS A 121 8.33 -8.86 -8.74
C HIS A 121 7.16 -8.09 -9.36
N VAL A 122 6.01 -8.76 -9.52
CA VAL A 122 4.77 -8.14 -9.98
C VAL A 122 4.07 -7.49 -8.80
N LEU A 123 3.91 -6.16 -8.86
CA LEU A 123 3.12 -5.37 -7.91
C LEU A 123 1.74 -5.10 -8.48
N ARG A 124 0.76 -5.05 -7.58
CA ARG A 124 -0.57 -4.50 -7.84
C ARG A 124 -0.60 -3.11 -7.22
N VAL A 125 -0.63 -2.08 -8.05
CA VAL A 125 -0.55 -0.68 -7.61
C VAL A 125 -1.89 -0.01 -7.87
N ALA A 126 -2.40 0.72 -6.89
CA ALA A 126 -3.63 1.49 -7.05
C ALA A 126 -3.50 2.48 -8.22
N PRO A 127 -4.57 2.79 -8.95
CA PRO A 127 -4.53 3.78 -10.02
C PRO A 127 -4.02 5.14 -9.54
N PRO A 128 -3.34 5.92 -10.39
CA PRO A 128 -2.79 7.22 -9.99
C PRO A 128 -3.86 8.20 -9.49
N GLU A 129 -5.09 8.11 -10.01
CA GLU A 129 -6.24 8.90 -9.54
C GLU A 129 -6.53 8.66 -8.06
N VAL A 130 -6.54 7.40 -7.63
CA VAL A 130 -6.74 7.02 -6.22
C VAL A 130 -5.62 7.60 -5.35
N ILE A 131 -4.38 7.53 -5.82
CA ILE A 131 -3.23 8.07 -5.08
C ILE A 131 -3.34 9.60 -4.94
N VAL A 132 -3.71 10.30 -6.01
CA VAL A 132 -3.91 11.76 -6.00
C VAL A 132 -4.97 12.15 -4.98
N VAL A 133 -6.17 11.54 -5.05
CA VAL A 133 -7.28 11.86 -4.14
C VAL A 133 -6.86 11.57 -2.69
N ARG A 134 -6.29 10.41 -2.40
CA ARG A 134 -5.85 10.05 -1.05
C ARG A 134 -4.82 11.04 -0.47
N LYS A 135 -3.88 11.51 -1.29
CA LYS A 135 -2.90 12.50 -0.85
C LYS A 135 -3.51 13.88 -0.60
N LEU A 136 -4.51 14.27 -1.36
CA LEU A 136 -5.25 15.51 -1.12
C LEU A 136 -6.08 15.43 0.16
N GLU A 137 -6.70 14.28 0.45
CA GLU A 137 -7.39 14.04 1.72
C GLU A 137 -6.43 14.15 2.90
N TRP A 138 -5.28 13.49 2.85
CA TRP A 138 -4.28 13.55 3.90
C TRP A 138 -3.74 14.97 4.11
N PHE A 139 -3.56 15.74 3.03
CA PHE A 139 -3.17 17.15 3.15
C PHE A 139 -4.26 17.98 3.82
N ARG A 140 -5.52 17.83 3.41
CA ARG A 140 -6.68 18.49 4.02
C ARG A 140 -6.78 18.20 5.52
N ASP A 141 -6.52 16.97 5.92
CA ASP A 141 -6.67 16.49 7.29
C ASP A 141 -5.44 16.82 8.18
N GLY A 142 -4.61 17.78 7.77
CA GLY A 142 -3.48 18.29 8.55
C GLY A 142 -2.13 17.70 8.16
N GLY A 143 -2.02 17.07 6.98
CA GLY A 143 -0.78 16.58 6.44
C GLY A 143 0.19 17.68 6.01
N THR A 144 1.42 17.29 5.70
CA THR A 144 2.50 18.18 5.30
C THR A 144 2.45 18.51 3.80
N ASP A 145 3.14 19.58 3.38
CA ASP A 145 3.34 19.96 1.97
C ASP A 145 3.96 18.85 1.11
N ARG A 146 4.50 17.79 1.73
CA ARG A 146 4.97 16.59 1.04
C ARG A 146 3.86 15.97 0.20
N HIS A 147 2.62 15.93 0.71
CA HIS A 147 1.49 15.40 -0.03
C HIS A 147 1.20 16.19 -1.31
N LEU A 148 1.28 17.52 -1.25
CA LEU A 148 1.11 18.37 -2.44
C LEU A 148 2.26 18.19 -3.45
N ARG A 149 3.50 18.06 -2.98
CA ARG A 149 4.64 17.76 -3.87
C ARG A 149 4.50 16.42 -4.56
N ASP A 150 4.01 15.41 -3.84
CA ASP A 150 3.74 14.09 -4.39
C ASP A 150 2.65 14.16 -5.49
N VAL A 151 1.55 14.87 -5.22
CA VAL A 151 0.47 15.11 -6.21
C VAL A 151 1.01 15.82 -7.45
N ARG A 152 1.79 16.90 -7.26
CA ARG A 152 2.42 17.61 -8.37
C ARG A 152 3.30 16.68 -9.20
N GLY A 153 4.13 15.87 -8.58
CA GLY A 153 4.98 14.90 -9.28
C GLY A 153 4.19 13.89 -10.10
N ILE A 154 3.08 13.36 -9.56
CA ILE A 154 2.19 12.45 -10.30
C ILE A 154 1.58 13.17 -11.51
N LEU A 155 1.06 14.40 -11.32
CA LEU A 155 0.46 15.17 -12.42
C LEU A 155 1.45 15.53 -13.52
N GLU A 156 2.72 15.81 -13.17
CA GLU A 156 3.78 16.11 -14.15
C GLU A 156 4.15 14.88 -15.00
N TYR A 157 4.13 13.66 -14.43
CA TYR A 157 4.55 12.44 -15.12
C TYR A 157 3.42 11.70 -15.83
N VAL A 158 2.26 11.58 -15.21
CA VAL A 158 1.14 10.78 -15.74
C VAL A 158 -0.13 11.59 -15.95
N GLY A 159 -0.13 12.90 -15.66
CA GLY A 159 -1.31 13.77 -15.76
C GLY A 159 -2.07 13.67 -17.09
N PRO A 160 -1.41 13.62 -18.27
CA PRO A 160 -2.10 13.46 -19.55
C PRO A 160 -2.86 12.14 -19.72
N SER A 161 -2.51 11.10 -18.94
CA SER A 161 -3.15 9.77 -19.00
C SER A 161 -4.15 9.52 -17.87
N LEU A 162 -4.35 10.50 -16.97
CA LEU A 162 -5.32 10.37 -15.87
C LEU A 162 -6.75 10.31 -16.38
N ASP A 163 -7.54 9.45 -15.78
CA ASP A 163 -8.99 9.45 -15.96
C ASP A 163 -9.62 10.55 -15.10
N HIS A 164 -9.80 11.73 -15.70
CA HIS A 164 -10.38 12.88 -15.02
C HIS A 164 -11.80 12.64 -14.51
N ARG A 165 -12.55 11.71 -15.11
CA ARG A 165 -13.90 11.36 -14.64
C ARG A 165 -13.87 10.56 -13.36
N ALA A 166 -12.78 9.83 -13.11
CA ALA A 166 -12.58 9.11 -11.85
C ALA A 166 -12.23 10.05 -10.68
N LEU A 167 -11.92 11.32 -10.96
CA LEU A 167 -11.61 12.36 -9.98
C LEU A 167 -12.83 13.21 -9.59
N GLU A 168 -13.94 13.10 -10.31
CA GLU A 168 -15.23 13.77 -10.04
C GLU A 168 -16.09 12.98 -9.03
#